data_f1a20a48bbd09f2782b1d1a63da63e67
#
_entry.id   f1a20a48bbd09f2782b1d1a63da63e67
#
_cell.length_a   1.000
_cell.length_b   1.000
_cell.length_c   1.000
_cell.angle_alpha   90.00
_cell.angle_beta   90.00
_cell.angle_gamma   90.00
#
_symmetry.space_group_name_H-M   'P 1'
#
loop_
_entity.id
_entity.type
_entity.pdbx_description
1 polymer ?
#
loop_
_entity_poly.entity_id
_entity_poly.type
_entity_poly.pdbx_seq_one_letter_code
_entity_poly.pdbx_strand_id
1 'polypeptide(L)'
;MKKLFWIFLALMTVQCAAAKKVEVKLMSYNIRHTGEKKDTGVKHWDVRKPATIAMMRAERPDVVGMQEVRADQKEYLTRELPEYQPVMQSTSNTKFIMFRKDRFELLEQGNFWLSETPDVPSKGWGSVSERATLWVKLRDKATGKEFYFFNTHLDVKSLEARVKGAAMCVERMRQICGPRATQFIVGDMNSMEQDALLEFEKGLKDARKTCRDTNAQPTYNGFGKTKGSYVLDHIYYLRAKPVRFQLLDGKGYGVEFISDHFPVMFTARF
;
A
#
# COMPACT_ATOMS: atom_id res chain seq x y z
N MET A 1 64.99 -44.88 4.96
CA MET A 1 63.57 -44.91 5.27
C MET A 1 63.00 -43.48 5.11
N LYS A 2 62.34 -43.16 3.99
CA LYS A 2 61.76 -41.83 3.69
C LYS A 2 60.30 -41.85 4.09
N LYS A 3 59.88 -41.06 5.10
CA LYS A 3 58.52 -40.88 5.49
C LYS A 3 57.84 -39.85 4.58
N LEU A 4 56.86 -40.29 3.79
CA LEU A 4 56.02 -39.44 2.95
C LEU A 4 54.91 -38.81 3.85
N PHE A 5 54.91 -37.49 3.97
CA PHE A 5 53.84 -36.73 4.64
C PHE A 5 52.80 -36.37 3.57
N TRP A 6 51.57 -36.91 3.71
CA TRP A 6 50.42 -36.53 2.91
C TRP A 6 49.73 -35.35 3.59
N ILE A 7 49.74 -34.18 2.95
CA ILE A 7 48.98 -33.02 3.36
C ILE A 7 47.62 -33.12 2.68
N PHE A 8 46.57 -33.42 3.45
CA PHE A 8 45.17 -33.31 3.00
C PHE A 8 44.78 -31.84 2.97
N LEU A 9 44.69 -31.24 1.81
CA LEU A 9 44.12 -29.91 1.59
C LEU A 9 42.58 -30.05 1.52
N ALA A 10 41.90 -29.75 2.62
CA ALA A 10 40.44 -29.70 2.64
C ALA A 10 39.97 -28.43 1.89
N LEU A 11 39.49 -28.58 0.66
CA LEU A 11 38.80 -27.52 -0.06
C LEU A 11 37.43 -27.28 0.63
N MET A 12 37.34 -26.24 1.43
CA MET A 12 36.04 -25.70 1.86
C MET A 12 35.36 -25.03 0.66
N THR A 13 34.45 -25.71 0.01
CA THR A 13 33.53 -25.10 -0.96
C THR A 13 32.54 -24.22 -0.21
N VAL A 14 32.78 -22.92 -0.20
CA VAL A 14 31.80 -21.95 0.23
C VAL A 14 30.66 -21.97 -0.81
N GLN A 15 29.61 -22.73 -0.53
CA GLN A 15 28.37 -22.64 -1.28
C GLN A 15 27.77 -21.27 -1.01
N CYS A 16 27.95 -20.34 -1.95
CA CYS A 16 27.25 -19.06 -1.95
C CYS A 16 25.75 -19.35 -2.19
N ALA A 17 24.99 -19.52 -1.11
CA ALA A 17 23.53 -19.67 -1.19
C ALA A 17 22.98 -18.40 -1.85
N ALA A 18 22.45 -18.51 -3.05
CA ALA A 18 21.79 -17.39 -3.72
C ALA A 18 20.74 -16.82 -2.77
N ALA A 19 20.85 -15.53 -2.45
CA ALA A 19 19.93 -14.85 -1.53
C ALA A 19 18.49 -15.05 -2.01
N LYS A 20 17.66 -15.71 -1.19
CA LYS A 20 16.28 -15.99 -1.52
C LYS A 20 15.56 -14.68 -1.82
N LYS A 21 14.91 -14.58 -2.98
CA LYS A 21 14.10 -13.42 -3.38
C LYS A 21 12.76 -13.47 -2.65
N VAL A 22 12.28 -12.31 -2.21
CA VAL A 22 10.93 -12.14 -1.67
C VAL A 22 10.04 -11.66 -2.79
N GLU A 23 8.91 -12.33 -3.00
CA GLU A 23 7.81 -11.84 -3.82
C GLU A 23 6.69 -11.39 -2.88
N VAL A 24 6.18 -10.17 -3.07
CA VAL A 24 5.11 -9.59 -2.25
C VAL A 24 3.95 -9.12 -3.13
N LYS A 25 2.73 -9.32 -2.63
CA LYS A 25 1.48 -8.78 -3.18
C LYS A 25 1.03 -7.60 -2.31
N LEU A 26 1.04 -6.41 -2.85
CA LEU A 26 0.69 -5.17 -2.17
C LEU A 26 -0.60 -4.60 -2.76
N MET A 27 -1.50 -4.11 -1.93
CA MET A 27 -2.79 -3.58 -2.36
C MET A 27 -3.00 -2.15 -1.84
N SER A 28 -3.56 -1.28 -2.68
CA SER A 28 -4.20 -0.01 -2.29
C SER A 28 -5.70 -0.17 -2.44
N TYR A 29 -6.46 0.24 -1.43
CA TYR A 29 -7.91 0.12 -1.44
C TYR A 29 -8.59 1.27 -0.70
N ASN A 30 -9.07 2.27 -1.46
CA ASN A 30 -10.05 3.21 -0.91
C ASN A 30 -11.37 2.46 -0.73
N ILE A 31 -11.73 2.16 0.54
CA ILE A 31 -12.86 1.29 0.87
C ILE A 31 -14.21 2.01 0.80
N ARG A 32 -14.21 3.33 0.61
CA ARG A 32 -15.37 4.21 0.79
C ARG A 32 -15.94 4.11 2.22
N HIS A 33 -15.84 5.19 2.96
CA HIS A 33 -16.26 5.24 4.36
C HIS A 33 -17.78 5.04 4.57
N THR A 34 -18.14 4.61 5.76
CA THR A 34 -19.53 4.59 6.24
C THR A 34 -20.03 5.98 6.63
N GLY A 35 -21.35 6.13 6.75
CA GLY A 35 -21.98 7.36 7.24
C GLY A 35 -22.38 8.36 6.17
N GLU A 36 -22.13 8.10 4.88
CA GLU A 36 -22.68 8.91 3.79
C GLU A 36 -24.15 8.59 3.56
N LYS A 37 -25.05 9.52 3.89
CA LYS A 37 -26.52 9.35 3.75
C LYS A 37 -26.96 8.99 2.32
N LYS A 38 -26.19 9.41 1.31
CA LYS A 38 -26.48 9.12 -0.11
C LYS A 38 -26.04 7.72 -0.56
N ASP A 39 -25.27 7.01 0.26
CA ASP A 39 -24.76 5.67 -0.09
C ASP A 39 -25.77 4.62 0.36
N THR A 40 -26.87 4.47 -0.42
CA THR A 40 -27.95 3.51 -0.22
C THR A 40 -27.89 2.35 -1.20
N GLY A 41 -28.60 1.25 -0.93
CA GLY A 41 -28.66 0.08 -1.80
C GLY A 41 -27.27 -0.52 -2.01
N VAL A 42 -26.89 -0.78 -3.25
CA VAL A 42 -25.59 -1.42 -3.63
C VAL A 42 -24.36 -0.63 -3.16
N LYS A 43 -24.50 0.65 -2.81
CA LYS A 43 -23.40 1.49 -2.30
C LYS A 43 -23.21 1.37 -0.80
N HIS A 44 -24.23 0.89 -0.09
CA HIS A 44 -24.20 0.79 1.37
C HIS A 44 -23.12 -0.22 1.80
N TRP A 45 -22.41 0.10 2.89
CA TRP A 45 -21.33 -0.75 3.39
C TRP A 45 -21.79 -2.18 3.69
N ASP A 46 -22.98 -2.36 4.28
CA ASP A 46 -23.48 -3.71 4.62
C ASP A 46 -23.66 -4.60 3.38
N VAL A 47 -23.90 -4.02 2.21
CA VAL A 47 -23.98 -4.75 0.94
C VAL A 47 -22.59 -5.08 0.41
N ARG A 48 -21.61 -4.17 0.57
CA ARG A 48 -20.25 -4.29 0.03
C ARG A 48 -19.29 -5.09 0.92
N LYS A 49 -19.51 -5.09 2.25
CA LYS A 49 -18.57 -5.69 3.21
C LYS A 49 -18.33 -7.20 3.01
N PRO A 50 -19.31 -8.06 2.64
CA PRO A 50 -19.03 -9.47 2.37
C PRO A 50 -18.14 -9.65 1.14
N ALA A 51 -18.35 -8.86 0.09
CA ALA A 51 -17.52 -8.87 -1.11
C ALA A 51 -16.07 -8.40 -0.83
N THR A 52 -15.90 -7.43 0.07
CA THR A 52 -14.57 -7.01 0.56
C THR A 52 -13.83 -8.19 1.20
N ILE A 53 -14.49 -8.95 2.06
CA ILE A 53 -13.90 -10.15 2.69
C ILE A 53 -13.61 -11.24 1.65
N ALA A 54 -14.54 -11.48 0.71
CA ALA A 54 -14.34 -12.44 -0.37
C ALA A 54 -13.11 -12.09 -1.23
N MET A 55 -12.96 -10.81 -1.59
CA MET A 55 -11.80 -10.30 -2.32
C MET A 55 -10.50 -10.51 -1.52
N MET A 56 -10.47 -10.10 -0.26
CA MET A 56 -9.28 -10.25 0.58
C MET A 56 -8.84 -11.71 0.72
N ARG A 57 -9.79 -12.64 0.83
CA ARG A 57 -9.51 -14.07 0.91
C ARG A 57 -9.08 -14.68 -0.42
N ALA A 58 -9.68 -14.26 -1.54
CA ALA A 58 -9.35 -14.76 -2.88
C ALA A 58 -7.97 -14.25 -3.34
N GLU A 59 -7.73 -12.96 -3.25
CA GLU A 59 -6.51 -12.33 -3.75
C GLU A 59 -5.33 -12.49 -2.78
N ARG A 60 -5.61 -12.61 -1.49
CA ARG A 60 -4.62 -12.78 -0.41
C ARG A 60 -3.46 -11.80 -0.54
N PRO A 61 -3.70 -10.47 -0.52
CA PRO A 61 -2.62 -9.52 -0.50
C PRO A 61 -1.74 -9.73 0.74
N ASP A 62 -0.44 -9.59 0.59
CA ASP A 62 0.50 -9.73 1.70
C ASP A 62 0.42 -8.52 2.64
N VAL A 63 0.26 -7.32 2.07
CA VAL A 63 0.04 -6.07 2.79
C VAL A 63 -0.99 -5.24 2.02
N VAL A 64 -1.95 -4.69 2.72
CA VAL A 64 -2.95 -3.77 2.16
C VAL A 64 -2.97 -2.45 2.91
N GLY A 65 -2.92 -1.35 2.16
CA GLY A 65 -3.17 0.00 2.63
C GLY A 65 -4.57 0.42 2.23
N MET A 66 -5.41 0.69 3.23
CA MET A 66 -6.79 1.11 3.01
C MET A 66 -6.96 2.58 3.37
N GLN A 67 -7.79 3.30 2.61
CA GLN A 67 -8.15 4.68 2.81
C GLN A 67 -9.64 4.78 3.14
N GLU A 68 -10.04 5.86 3.80
CA GLU A 68 -11.41 6.15 4.24
C GLU A 68 -12.00 5.20 5.30
N VAL A 69 -11.21 4.40 5.97
CA VAL A 69 -11.69 3.37 6.89
C VAL A 69 -12.20 3.99 8.20
N ARG A 70 -13.49 3.84 8.51
CA ARG A 70 -14.10 4.25 9.77
C ARG A 70 -13.96 3.16 10.84
N ALA A 71 -14.29 3.51 12.08
CA ALA A 71 -14.11 2.61 13.23
C ALA A 71 -14.88 1.28 13.08
N ASP A 72 -16.13 1.35 12.66
CA ASP A 72 -16.99 0.18 12.39
C ASP A 72 -16.43 -0.73 11.29
N GLN A 73 -15.83 -0.14 10.25
CA GLN A 73 -15.17 -0.89 9.18
C GLN A 73 -13.88 -1.56 9.69
N LYS A 74 -13.07 -0.85 10.50
CA LYS A 74 -11.86 -1.43 11.12
C LYS A 74 -12.19 -2.63 12.00
N GLU A 75 -13.22 -2.50 12.85
CA GLU A 75 -13.69 -3.58 13.72
C GLU A 75 -14.14 -4.78 12.90
N TYR A 76 -14.99 -4.56 11.89
CA TYR A 76 -15.47 -5.61 11.00
C TYR A 76 -14.32 -6.34 10.29
N LEU A 77 -13.43 -5.60 9.65
CA LEU A 77 -12.28 -6.18 8.93
C LEU A 77 -11.36 -6.97 9.86
N THR A 78 -11.07 -6.45 11.04
CA THR A 78 -10.21 -7.12 12.02
C THR A 78 -10.82 -8.45 12.50
N ARG A 79 -12.13 -8.48 12.74
CA ARG A 79 -12.84 -9.68 13.15
C ARG A 79 -12.91 -10.73 12.05
N GLU A 80 -13.22 -10.32 10.81
CA GLU A 80 -13.44 -11.23 9.70
C GLU A 80 -12.14 -11.72 9.03
N LEU A 81 -11.01 -11.05 9.26
CA LEU A 81 -9.70 -11.36 8.67
C LEU A 81 -8.65 -11.61 9.78
N PRO A 82 -8.85 -12.61 10.66
CA PRO A 82 -7.97 -12.85 11.79
C PRO A 82 -6.55 -13.28 11.40
N GLU A 83 -6.32 -13.68 10.15
CA GLU A 83 -5.00 -13.99 9.58
C GLU A 83 -4.14 -12.76 9.31
N TYR A 84 -4.75 -11.57 9.32
CA TYR A 84 -4.06 -10.30 9.17
C TYR A 84 -3.85 -9.63 10.53
N GLN A 85 -2.72 -8.94 10.65
CA GLN A 85 -2.48 -8.02 11.76
C GLN A 85 -2.86 -6.60 11.33
N PRO A 86 -3.78 -5.93 12.06
CA PRO A 86 -4.14 -4.56 11.80
C PRO A 86 -3.09 -3.59 12.37
N VAL A 87 -2.86 -2.49 11.64
CA VAL A 87 -2.11 -1.32 12.10
C VAL A 87 -2.94 -0.07 11.80
N MET A 88 -3.15 0.71 12.84
CA MET A 88 -3.94 1.93 12.77
C MET A 88 -3.34 3.01 13.67
N GLN A 89 -3.61 4.24 13.34
CA GLN A 89 -3.30 5.36 14.21
C GLN A 89 -4.40 5.53 15.26
N SER A 90 -4.05 6.00 16.45
CA SER A 90 -4.96 6.17 17.60
C SER A 90 -6.02 7.27 17.43
N THR A 91 -5.82 8.19 16.49
CA THR A 91 -6.72 9.32 16.26
C THR A 91 -7.70 9.04 15.12
N SER A 92 -8.56 9.99 14.80
CA SER A 92 -9.61 9.93 13.75
C SER A 92 -9.11 9.65 12.33
N ASN A 93 -7.82 9.33 12.17
CA ASN A 93 -7.21 9.01 10.90
C ASN A 93 -7.88 7.81 10.23
N THR A 94 -8.31 8.00 9.01
CA THR A 94 -9.01 7.01 8.19
C THR A 94 -8.08 6.06 7.42
N LYS A 95 -6.77 6.10 7.66
CA LYS A 95 -5.79 5.15 7.09
C LYS A 95 -5.73 3.90 7.94
N PHE A 96 -5.63 2.76 7.27
CA PHE A 96 -5.56 1.46 7.89
C PHE A 96 -4.62 0.57 7.07
N ILE A 97 -3.72 -0.13 7.74
CA ILE A 97 -2.86 -1.13 7.11
C ILE A 97 -3.21 -2.47 7.73
N MET A 98 -3.28 -3.50 6.90
CA MET A 98 -3.33 -4.88 7.36
C MET A 98 -2.23 -5.68 6.64
N PHE A 99 -1.54 -6.56 7.35
CA PHE A 99 -0.54 -7.44 6.77
C PHE A 99 -0.67 -8.87 7.29
N ARG A 100 -0.27 -9.84 6.50
CA ARG A 100 -0.31 -11.26 6.85
C ARG A 100 0.64 -11.56 8.00
N LYS A 101 0.09 -11.83 9.20
CA LYS A 101 0.86 -12.09 10.44
C LYS A 101 1.60 -13.43 10.43
N ASP A 102 1.15 -14.40 9.61
CA ASP A 102 1.84 -15.68 9.42
C ASP A 102 3.16 -15.50 8.65
N ARG A 103 3.22 -14.50 7.75
CA ARG A 103 4.34 -14.25 6.86
C ARG A 103 5.31 -13.18 7.35
N PHE A 104 4.80 -12.13 7.97
CA PHE A 104 5.60 -10.97 8.35
C PHE A 104 5.65 -10.73 9.83
N GLU A 105 6.76 -10.16 10.28
CA GLU A 105 6.98 -9.58 11.59
C GLU A 105 6.95 -8.06 11.47
N LEU A 106 6.20 -7.39 12.34
CA LEU A 106 6.20 -5.94 12.45
C LEU A 106 7.42 -5.50 13.27
N LEU A 107 8.31 -4.72 12.67
CA LEU A 107 9.49 -4.19 13.34
C LEU A 107 9.25 -2.77 13.88
N GLU A 108 8.68 -1.91 13.04
CA GLU A 108 8.43 -0.50 13.34
C GLU A 108 7.13 -0.06 12.67
N GLN A 109 6.49 0.94 13.26
CA GLN A 109 5.33 1.61 12.69
C GLN A 109 5.31 3.07 13.09
N GLY A 110 4.63 3.89 12.30
CA GLY A 110 4.45 5.30 12.64
C GLY A 110 3.52 5.99 11.65
N ASN A 111 3.36 7.27 11.85
CA ASN A 111 2.61 8.13 10.95
C ASN A 111 3.19 9.53 10.95
N PHE A 112 2.84 10.31 9.95
CA PHE A 112 3.09 11.74 9.88
C PHE A 112 1.95 12.44 9.17
N TRP A 113 1.66 13.69 9.57
CA TRP A 113 0.64 14.52 8.93
C TRP A 113 1.22 15.26 7.73
N LEU A 114 0.37 15.44 6.71
CA LEU A 114 0.73 16.17 5.49
C LEU A 114 0.43 17.67 5.73
N SER A 115 1.32 18.32 6.45
CA SER A 115 1.22 19.72 6.86
C SER A 115 2.59 20.26 7.22
N GLU A 116 2.65 21.55 7.54
CA GLU A 116 3.85 22.24 8.03
C GLU A 116 4.31 21.70 9.40
N THR A 117 3.44 21.00 10.12
CA THR A 117 3.72 20.39 11.43
C THR A 117 3.46 18.89 11.40
N PRO A 118 4.33 18.10 10.72
CA PRO A 118 4.05 16.70 10.41
C PRO A 118 3.98 15.75 11.59
N ASP A 119 4.48 16.16 12.74
CA ASP A 119 4.57 15.30 13.93
C ASP A 119 3.36 15.47 14.89
N VAL A 120 2.45 16.41 14.58
CA VAL A 120 1.19 16.62 15.32
C VAL A 120 -0.02 16.67 14.39
N PRO A 121 -1.23 16.27 14.86
CA PRO A 121 -2.45 16.36 14.06
C PRO A 121 -2.69 17.76 13.54
N SER A 122 -2.71 17.92 12.22
CA SER A 122 -2.81 19.25 11.59
C SER A 122 -3.30 19.16 10.14
N LYS A 123 -3.82 20.30 9.64
CA LYS A 123 -4.15 20.52 8.24
C LYS A 123 -3.07 21.38 7.61
N GLY A 124 -2.59 20.99 6.42
CA GLY A 124 -1.58 21.73 5.69
C GLY A 124 -2.13 22.32 4.38
N TRP A 125 -1.57 23.45 3.97
CA TRP A 125 -1.65 24.01 2.62
C TRP A 125 -3.09 24.11 2.07
N GLY A 126 -4.03 24.53 2.90
CA GLY A 126 -5.43 24.70 2.52
C GLY A 126 -6.20 23.41 2.33
N SER A 127 -5.75 22.29 2.89
CA SER A 127 -6.47 21.01 2.84
C SER A 127 -7.82 21.10 3.55
N VAL A 128 -8.83 20.39 3.01
CA VAL A 128 -10.19 20.40 3.60
C VAL A 128 -10.25 19.58 4.88
N SER A 129 -9.34 18.61 5.05
CA SER A 129 -9.27 17.75 6.24
C SER A 129 -7.82 17.44 6.58
N GLU A 130 -7.59 16.95 7.79
CA GLU A 130 -6.29 16.37 8.15
C GLU A 130 -5.95 15.22 7.22
N ARG A 131 -4.76 15.28 6.64
CA ARG A 131 -4.20 14.22 5.81
C ARG A 131 -2.93 13.68 6.48
N ALA A 132 -2.77 12.37 6.44
CA ALA A 132 -1.61 11.73 7.03
C ALA A 132 -1.20 10.51 6.23
N THR A 133 0.04 10.09 6.42
CA THR A 133 0.59 8.83 5.92
C THR A 133 0.88 7.92 7.09
N LEU A 134 0.31 6.71 7.07
CA LEU A 134 0.59 5.63 8.01
C LEU A 134 1.63 4.71 7.39
N TRP A 135 2.59 4.20 8.18
CA TRP A 135 3.62 3.32 7.66
C TRP A 135 3.99 2.19 8.61
N VAL A 136 4.54 1.13 8.03
CA VAL A 136 5.10 -0.03 8.74
C VAL A 136 6.44 -0.43 8.14
N LYS A 137 7.34 -0.95 8.97
CA LYS A 137 8.52 -1.70 8.57
C LYS A 137 8.29 -3.18 8.89
N LEU A 138 8.36 -4.01 7.89
CA LEU A 138 8.06 -5.44 7.97
C LEU A 138 9.30 -6.28 7.64
N ARG A 139 9.44 -7.41 8.33
CA ARG A 139 10.43 -8.46 8.02
C ARG A 139 9.71 -9.70 7.51
N ASP A 140 10.10 -10.21 6.35
CA ASP A 140 9.67 -11.52 5.86
C ASP A 140 10.32 -12.63 6.70
N LYS A 141 9.52 -13.41 7.44
CA LYS A 141 9.97 -14.41 8.40
C LYS A 141 10.79 -15.54 7.76
N ALA A 142 10.52 -15.85 6.48
CA ALA A 142 11.18 -16.94 5.78
C ALA A 142 12.56 -16.56 5.25
N THR A 143 12.80 -15.28 4.96
CA THR A 143 14.05 -14.81 4.32
C THR A 143 14.85 -13.84 5.17
N GLY A 144 14.23 -13.24 6.20
CA GLY A 144 14.82 -12.19 7.03
C GLY A 144 14.89 -10.82 6.33
N LYS A 145 14.42 -10.70 5.09
CA LYS A 145 14.44 -9.43 4.36
C LYS A 145 13.42 -8.46 4.88
N GLU A 146 13.79 -7.20 4.88
CA GLU A 146 12.99 -6.09 5.41
C GLU A 146 12.55 -5.17 4.28
N PHE A 147 11.38 -4.55 4.45
CA PHE A 147 10.87 -3.51 3.58
C PHE A 147 9.92 -2.58 4.34
N TYR A 148 9.72 -1.40 3.77
CA TYR A 148 8.79 -0.40 4.29
C TYR A 148 7.56 -0.30 3.40
N PHE A 149 6.41 -0.11 4.04
CA PHE A 149 5.13 0.08 3.36
C PHE A 149 4.41 1.28 3.96
N PHE A 150 4.05 2.22 3.09
CA PHE A 150 3.37 3.47 3.43
C PHE A 150 1.98 3.49 2.80
N ASN A 151 1.01 4.05 3.52
CA ASN A 151 -0.36 4.22 3.08
C ASN A 151 -0.78 5.68 3.27
N THR A 152 -1.13 6.37 2.19
CA THR A 152 -1.51 7.78 2.18
C THR A 152 -2.87 8.02 1.54
N HIS A 153 -3.42 9.21 1.72
CA HIS A 153 -4.62 9.70 1.03
C HIS A 153 -4.50 11.22 0.93
N LEU A 154 -4.20 11.73 -0.27
CA LEU A 154 -3.97 13.15 -0.50
C LEU A 154 -5.27 13.95 -0.47
N ASP A 155 -5.19 15.28 -0.45
CA ASP A 155 -6.37 16.14 -0.35
C ASP A 155 -7.17 16.17 -1.65
N VAL A 156 -8.51 16.17 -1.51
CA VAL A 156 -9.44 16.14 -2.65
C VAL A 156 -9.65 17.51 -3.30
N LYS A 157 -9.36 18.63 -2.61
CA LYS A 157 -9.67 19.98 -3.07
C LYS A 157 -8.44 20.81 -3.41
N SER A 158 -7.47 20.88 -2.50
CA SER A 158 -6.31 21.75 -2.63
C SER A 158 -5.22 21.09 -3.49
N LEU A 159 -4.93 21.66 -4.65
CA LEU A 159 -3.78 21.24 -5.47
C LEU A 159 -2.47 21.44 -4.71
N GLU A 160 -2.32 22.58 -4.03
CA GLU A 160 -1.13 22.86 -3.24
C GLU A 160 -0.91 21.79 -2.15
N ALA A 161 -1.97 21.39 -1.44
CA ALA A 161 -1.88 20.33 -0.43
C ALA A 161 -1.52 18.97 -1.06
N ARG A 162 -1.99 18.67 -2.29
CA ARG A 162 -1.58 17.44 -3.00
C ARG A 162 -0.11 17.47 -3.37
N VAL A 163 0.37 18.54 -3.99
CA VAL A 163 1.77 18.67 -4.43
C VAL A 163 2.72 18.63 -3.24
N LYS A 164 2.50 19.49 -2.24
CA LYS A 164 3.35 19.55 -1.04
C LYS A 164 3.25 18.28 -0.20
N GLY A 165 2.06 17.68 -0.11
CA GLY A 165 1.85 16.39 0.57
C GLY A 165 2.60 15.25 -0.10
N ALA A 166 2.59 15.18 -1.43
CA ALA A 166 3.36 14.20 -2.20
C ALA A 166 4.87 14.37 -2.01
N ALA A 167 5.37 15.61 -2.11
CA ALA A 167 6.78 15.94 -1.84
C ALA A 167 7.19 15.53 -0.43
N MET A 168 6.36 15.83 0.58
CA MET A 168 6.60 15.44 1.96
C MET A 168 6.62 13.93 2.15
N CYS A 169 5.73 13.17 1.48
CA CYS A 169 5.78 11.71 1.51
C CYS A 169 7.14 11.19 1.06
N VAL A 170 7.66 11.68 -0.08
CA VAL A 170 8.96 11.25 -0.62
C VAL A 170 10.11 11.62 0.32
N GLU A 171 10.08 12.82 0.89
CA GLU A 171 11.10 13.29 1.83
C GLU A 171 11.10 12.45 3.11
N ARG A 172 9.93 12.27 3.76
CA ARG A 172 9.80 11.47 4.99
C ARG A 172 10.15 10.01 4.74
N MET A 173 9.76 9.43 3.60
CA MET A 173 10.19 8.07 3.22
C MET A 173 11.71 7.97 3.16
N ARG A 174 12.40 8.96 2.57
CA ARG A 174 13.87 8.99 2.52
C ARG A 174 14.50 9.07 3.92
N GLN A 175 13.94 9.88 4.80
CA GLN A 175 14.40 10.03 6.19
C GLN A 175 14.20 8.76 7.00
N ILE A 176 13.02 8.12 6.90
CA ILE A 176 12.62 6.92 7.66
C ILE A 176 13.36 5.68 7.14
N CYS A 177 13.38 5.48 5.82
CA CYS A 177 13.88 4.23 5.23
C CYS A 177 15.39 4.25 4.96
N GLY A 178 15.94 5.43 4.72
CA GLY A 178 17.27 5.56 4.15
C GLY A 178 17.35 5.16 2.65
N PRO A 179 18.50 5.40 1.99
CA PRO A 179 18.60 5.31 0.53
C PRO A 179 18.67 3.88 -0.02
N ARG A 180 18.88 2.88 0.83
CA ARG A 180 19.11 1.49 0.41
C ARG A 180 17.96 0.54 0.71
N ALA A 181 16.89 1.01 1.34
CA ALA A 181 15.76 0.18 1.71
C ALA A 181 14.82 -0.11 0.52
N THR A 182 14.24 -1.29 0.52
CA THR A 182 13.06 -1.58 -0.31
C THR A 182 11.86 -0.89 0.30
N GLN A 183 11.14 -0.10 -0.48
CA GLN A 183 10.04 0.71 0.02
C GLN A 183 8.92 0.83 -1.01
N PHE A 184 7.70 0.90 -0.49
CA PHE A 184 6.46 1.04 -1.24
C PHE A 184 5.58 2.10 -0.60
N ILE A 185 4.88 2.88 -1.42
CA ILE A 185 3.80 3.76 -0.97
C ILE A 185 2.58 3.52 -1.83
N VAL A 186 1.44 3.34 -1.19
CA VAL A 186 0.14 3.15 -1.82
C VAL A 186 -0.82 4.24 -1.37
N GLY A 187 -1.83 4.51 -2.17
CA GLY A 187 -2.90 5.41 -1.74
C GLY A 187 -3.76 5.95 -2.85
N ASP A 188 -4.84 6.60 -2.42
CA ASP A 188 -5.63 7.49 -3.25
C ASP A 188 -4.92 8.85 -3.27
N MET A 189 -4.35 9.18 -4.42
CA MET A 189 -3.60 10.43 -4.60
C MET A 189 -4.52 11.61 -4.92
N ASN A 190 -5.82 11.37 -5.16
CA ASN A 190 -6.80 12.40 -5.54
C ASN A 190 -6.31 13.33 -6.65
N SER A 191 -5.40 12.85 -7.49
CA SER A 191 -4.74 13.65 -8.50
C SER A 191 -4.67 12.92 -9.83
N MET A 192 -5.02 13.64 -10.88
CA MET A 192 -4.67 13.32 -12.26
C MET A 192 -3.67 14.35 -12.80
N GLU A 193 -3.47 15.43 -12.06
CA GLU A 193 -2.50 16.44 -12.42
C GLU A 193 -1.10 15.87 -12.27
N GLN A 194 -0.30 16.09 -13.30
CA GLN A 194 1.07 15.62 -13.32
C GLN A 194 1.89 16.16 -12.15
N ASP A 195 1.60 17.38 -11.68
CA ASP A 195 2.39 18.05 -10.65
C ASP A 195 2.52 17.25 -9.35
N ALA A 196 1.40 16.74 -8.78
CA ALA A 196 1.45 15.95 -7.56
C ALA A 196 2.05 14.56 -7.80
N LEU A 197 1.75 13.93 -8.94
CA LEU A 197 2.26 12.59 -9.27
C LEU A 197 3.76 12.64 -9.61
N LEU A 198 4.24 13.72 -10.26
CA LEU A 198 5.66 13.92 -10.54
C LEU A 198 6.50 14.07 -9.27
N GLU A 199 5.94 14.56 -8.16
CA GLU A 199 6.68 14.59 -6.88
C GLU A 199 7.08 13.19 -6.42
N PHE A 200 6.19 12.20 -6.54
CA PHE A 200 6.53 10.80 -6.26
C PHE A 200 7.59 10.28 -7.26
N GLU A 201 7.46 10.60 -8.53
CA GLU A 201 8.33 10.11 -9.61
C GLU A 201 9.76 10.67 -9.53
N LYS A 202 10.01 11.77 -8.80
CA LYS A 202 11.37 12.27 -8.52
C LYS A 202 12.24 11.28 -7.73
N GLY A 203 11.62 10.38 -6.96
CA GLY A 203 12.36 9.41 -6.13
C GLY A 203 11.89 7.96 -6.22
N LEU A 204 10.72 7.72 -6.79
CA LEU A 204 10.08 6.41 -6.84
C LEU A 204 9.64 6.08 -8.26
N LYS A 205 9.30 4.81 -8.49
CA LYS A 205 8.77 4.33 -9.77
C LYS A 205 7.29 3.99 -9.62
N ASP A 206 6.47 4.42 -10.57
CA ASP A 206 5.05 4.03 -10.64
C ASP A 206 4.93 2.58 -11.09
N ALA A 207 4.26 1.75 -10.29
CA ALA A 207 4.05 0.33 -10.57
C ALA A 207 3.23 0.11 -11.84
N ARG A 208 2.21 0.93 -12.08
CA ARG A 208 1.36 0.86 -13.27
C ARG A 208 2.13 1.15 -14.56
N LYS A 209 3.03 2.14 -14.53
CA LYS A 209 3.85 2.52 -15.68
C LYS A 209 4.97 1.51 -15.98
N THR A 210 5.45 0.81 -14.98
CA THR A 210 6.63 -0.06 -15.08
C THR A 210 6.32 -1.54 -15.24
N CYS A 211 5.11 -2.00 -14.91
CA CYS A 211 4.67 -3.35 -15.18
C CYS A 211 4.30 -3.55 -16.64
N ARG A 212 4.78 -4.64 -17.24
CA ARG A 212 4.36 -5.08 -18.57
C ARG A 212 2.96 -5.69 -18.55
N ASP A 213 2.66 -6.45 -17.50
CA ASP A 213 1.35 -7.05 -17.25
C ASP A 213 0.55 -6.05 -16.40
N THR A 214 -0.28 -5.24 -17.06
CA THR A 214 -1.13 -4.23 -16.43
C THR A 214 -2.47 -4.12 -17.17
N ASN A 215 -3.56 -4.04 -16.40
CA ASN A 215 -4.85 -3.62 -16.92
C ASN A 215 -5.02 -2.12 -16.70
N ALA A 216 -4.91 -1.35 -17.75
CA ALA A 216 -4.83 0.11 -17.73
C ALA A 216 -6.21 0.79 -17.68
N GLN A 217 -7.08 0.41 -16.74
CA GLN A 217 -8.40 1.02 -16.56
C GLN A 217 -8.35 2.16 -15.52
N PRO A 218 -9.33 3.10 -15.53
CA PRO A 218 -9.51 4.07 -14.46
C PRO A 218 -9.70 3.39 -13.11
N THR A 219 -9.19 3.98 -12.04
CA THR A 219 -9.33 3.39 -10.68
C THR A 219 -10.57 3.91 -9.95
N TYR A 220 -11.05 5.12 -10.26
CA TYR A 220 -12.27 5.68 -9.71
C TYR A 220 -13.46 5.39 -10.62
N ASN A 221 -14.48 4.72 -10.10
CA ASN A 221 -15.70 4.35 -10.82
C ASN A 221 -16.95 5.14 -10.38
N GLY A 222 -16.94 5.79 -9.21
CA GLY A 222 -18.04 6.58 -8.66
C GLY A 222 -19.34 5.76 -8.53
N PHE A 223 -19.26 4.46 -8.28
CA PHE A 223 -20.40 3.51 -8.32
C PHE A 223 -21.11 3.51 -9.69
N GLY A 224 -20.34 3.47 -10.77
CA GLY A 224 -20.84 3.45 -12.15
C GLY A 224 -21.34 4.81 -12.67
N LYS A 225 -21.22 5.88 -11.90
CA LYS A 225 -21.69 7.23 -12.31
C LYS A 225 -20.59 8.07 -12.97
N THR A 226 -19.34 7.65 -12.87
CA THR A 226 -18.21 8.40 -13.43
C THR A 226 -18.12 8.19 -14.92
N LYS A 227 -18.11 9.30 -15.68
CA LYS A 227 -17.93 9.29 -17.15
C LYS A 227 -16.49 9.54 -17.60
N GLY A 228 -15.58 9.87 -16.66
CA GLY A 228 -14.19 10.19 -16.95
C GLY A 228 -13.22 9.04 -16.66
N SER A 229 -12.01 9.16 -17.19
CA SER A 229 -10.92 8.20 -17.00
C SER A 229 -10.03 8.63 -15.83
N TYR A 230 -10.52 8.49 -14.61
CA TYR A 230 -9.81 8.94 -13.39
C TYR A 230 -8.93 7.83 -12.83
N VAL A 231 -7.62 8.03 -12.87
CA VAL A 231 -6.62 7.17 -12.20
C VAL A 231 -6.15 7.90 -10.96
N LEU A 232 -6.76 7.60 -9.82
CA LEU A 232 -6.51 8.27 -8.54
C LEU A 232 -5.69 7.40 -7.59
N ASP A 233 -5.77 6.07 -7.74
CA ASP A 233 -5.12 5.11 -6.87
C ASP A 233 -3.80 4.64 -7.50
N HIS A 234 -2.71 4.86 -6.77
CA HIS A 234 -1.36 4.57 -7.23
C HIS A 234 -0.58 3.72 -6.24
N ILE A 235 0.41 2.99 -6.76
CA ILE A 235 1.44 2.30 -6.01
C ILE A 235 2.78 2.71 -6.57
N TYR A 236 3.60 3.35 -5.73
CA TYR A 236 4.98 3.69 -6.06
C TYR A 236 5.95 2.84 -5.27
N TYR A 237 7.13 2.60 -5.84
CA TYR A 237 8.12 1.73 -5.23
C TYR A 237 9.56 2.16 -5.52
N LEU A 238 10.47 1.71 -4.65
CA LEU A 238 11.92 1.79 -4.84
C LEU A 238 12.58 0.47 -4.45
N ARG A 239 13.64 0.09 -5.18
CA ARG A 239 14.45 -1.12 -4.94
C ARG A 239 13.66 -2.43 -4.95
N ALA A 240 12.70 -2.53 -5.84
CA ALA A 240 12.01 -3.76 -6.18
C ALA A 240 11.94 -3.93 -7.70
N LYS A 241 11.63 -5.15 -8.15
CA LYS A 241 11.36 -5.48 -9.55
C LYS A 241 9.87 -5.64 -9.73
N PRO A 242 9.23 -4.92 -10.66
CA PRO A 242 7.82 -5.06 -10.96
C PRO A 242 7.56 -6.43 -11.60
N VAL A 243 6.47 -7.07 -11.20
CA VAL A 243 6.01 -8.35 -11.76
C VAL A 243 4.66 -8.16 -12.43
N ARG A 244 3.66 -7.68 -11.68
CA ARG A 244 2.28 -7.52 -12.17
C ARG A 244 1.58 -6.38 -11.47
N PHE A 245 0.76 -5.62 -12.23
CA PHE A 245 -0.17 -4.63 -11.69
C PHE A 245 -1.60 -4.98 -12.11
N GLN A 246 -2.53 -5.05 -11.16
CA GLN A 246 -3.91 -5.45 -11.39
C GLN A 246 -4.87 -4.45 -10.76
N LEU A 247 -5.98 -4.25 -11.45
CA LEU A 247 -7.15 -3.57 -10.93
C LEU A 247 -8.22 -4.64 -10.68
N LEU A 248 -8.87 -4.61 -9.52
CA LEU A 248 -9.85 -5.60 -9.09
C LEU A 248 -11.26 -5.00 -9.17
N ASP A 249 -12.15 -5.65 -9.90
CA ASP A 249 -13.56 -5.25 -9.92
C ASP A 249 -14.39 -6.03 -8.91
N GLY A 250 -15.59 -5.52 -8.59
CA GLY A 250 -16.47 -6.17 -7.63
C GLY A 250 -17.18 -7.43 -8.14
N LYS A 251 -17.23 -7.61 -9.46
CA LYS A 251 -18.03 -8.67 -10.10
C LYS A 251 -17.54 -10.06 -9.72
N GLY A 252 -16.22 -10.23 -9.62
CA GLY A 252 -15.60 -11.47 -9.16
C GLY A 252 -15.94 -11.87 -7.71
N TYR A 253 -16.54 -10.95 -6.94
CA TYR A 253 -16.81 -11.14 -5.50
C TYR A 253 -18.29 -10.99 -5.14
N GLY A 254 -19.18 -11.01 -6.15
CA GLY A 254 -20.62 -11.06 -5.95
C GLY A 254 -21.33 -9.71 -5.84
N VAL A 255 -20.65 -8.60 -6.16
CA VAL A 255 -21.24 -7.27 -6.22
C VAL A 255 -20.80 -6.52 -7.49
N GLU A 256 -21.60 -5.58 -7.95
CA GLU A 256 -21.21 -4.73 -9.08
C GLU A 256 -20.06 -3.81 -8.71
N PHE A 257 -20.11 -3.20 -7.52
CA PHE A 257 -19.09 -2.29 -7.01
C PHE A 257 -18.70 -2.66 -5.58
N ILE A 258 -17.43 -2.96 -5.37
CA ILE A 258 -16.88 -3.21 -4.02
C ILE A 258 -16.62 -1.89 -3.26
N SER A 259 -16.37 -0.82 -4.00
CA SER A 259 -16.22 0.58 -3.58
C SER A 259 -16.49 1.50 -4.78
N ASP A 260 -16.53 2.81 -4.57
CA ASP A 260 -16.47 3.81 -5.64
C ASP A 260 -15.06 3.93 -6.26
N HIS A 261 -14.08 3.23 -5.70
CA HIS A 261 -12.77 2.96 -6.28
C HIS A 261 -12.60 1.47 -6.55
N PHE A 262 -11.82 1.13 -7.57
CA PHE A 262 -11.33 -0.23 -7.76
C PHE A 262 -10.05 -0.42 -6.95
N PRO A 263 -9.94 -1.47 -6.10
CA PRO A 263 -8.67 -1.82 -5.48
C PRO A 263 -7.60 -2.09 -6.53
N VAL A 264 -6.39 -1.62 -6.31
CA VAL A 264 -5.25 -1.90 -7.16
C VAL A 264 -4.23 -2.75 -6.43
N MET A 265 -3.69 -3.75 -7.12
CA MET A 265 -2.74 -4.69 -6.55
C MET A 265 -1.45 -4.75 -7.37
N PHE A 266 -0.32 -4.76 -6.68
CA PHE A 266 1.01 -4.82 -7.25
C PHE A 266 1.79 -6.01 -6.70
N THR A 267 2.28 -6.86 -7.60
CA THR A 267 3.23 -7.92 -7.26
C THR A 267 4.64 -7.46 -7.59
N ALA A 268 5.53 -7.54 -6.61
CA ALA A 268 6.92 -7.13 -6.75
C ALA A 268 7.89 -8.17 -6.17
N ARG A 269 9.15 -8.14 -6.62
CA ARG A 269 10.25 -8.98 -6.09
C ARG A 269 11.43 -8.12 -5.63
N PHE A 270 12.06 -8.49 -4.52
CA PHE A 270 13.29 -7.85 -4.03
C PHE A 270 14.21 -8.82 -3.29
#